data_c71eab78b42663d15bd1ace5b0b4ef87
#
_entry.id   c71eab78b42663d15bd1ace5b0b4ef87
#
_cell.length_a   1.000
_cell.length_b   1.000
_cell.length_c   1.000
_cell.angle_alpha   90.00
_cell.angle_beta   90.00
_cell.angle_gamma   90.00
#
_symmetry.space_group_name_H-M   'P 1'
#
loop_
_entity.id
_entity.type
_entity.pdbx_description
1 polymer ?
#
loop_
_entity_poly.entity_id
_entity_poly.type
_entity_poly.pdbx_seq_one_letter_code
_entity_poly.pdbx_strand_id
1 'polypeptide(L)'
;MKGLKRSGREGESEMGGALSFHPLTHSPHPPLYSDRGFTLLELVVALLLVALLAGMIFTTSYSTLALGNSVVKTQNEEMLHQAFFDFLENSFSTLPGNTRMELTTTDSGTHYLSDLTLQNVPLSFTWGGEERTAKAIRLSTVKKRSGFIDIVLSYYEKEIIKEGSSRPGGTASTSDEEPFAEIVLLTDVAYFEWRVLDGRTMEYQYDWDLPGRLPLQMELICAFGVDGGEIRHVFWIPPRQNPEVFMRQLQQSSSQGGGQGGAAGGTPEKPGGEGETPVVPVVPPTNPPPP
;
A
#
# COMPACT_ATOMS: atom_id res chain seq x y z
N MET A 1 -8.21 -34.58 -2.27
CA MET A 1 -8.15 -36.06 -2.19
C MET A 1 -7.12 -36.49 -1.18
N LYS A 2 -7.50 -37.38 -0.23
CA LYS A 2 -6.85 -37.95 0.97
C LYS A 2 -7.30 -37.20 2.22
N GLY A 3 -8.23 -37.62 3.03
CA GLY A 3 -8.62 -38.93 3.55
C GLY A 3 -7.86 -39.17 4.86
N LEU A 4 -8.30 -38.57 5.99
CA LEU A 4 -7.81 -38.94 7.33
C LEU A 4 -8.91 -39.67 8.11
N LYS A 5 -8.62 -40.95 8.33
CA LYS A 5 -9.35 -41.95 9.09
C LYS A 5 -9.39 -41.58 10.59
N ARG A 6 -10.56 -41.64 11.15
CA ARG A 6 -10.82 -41.65 12.61
C ARG A 6 -10.71 -43.13 13.07
N SER A 7 -9.84 -43.35 14.03
CA SER A 7 -9.71 -44.65 14.74
C SER A 7 -10.51 -44.52 16.05
N GLY A 8 -11.49 -45.38 16.21
CA GLY A 8 -12.18 -45.61 17.47
C GLY A 8 -11.33 -46.52 18.38
N ARG A 9 -11.53 -46.34 19.65
CA ARG A 9 -11.07 -47.26 20.69
C ARG A 9 -12.16 -47.42 21.72
N GLU A 10 -12.89 -48.49 21.54
CA GLU A 10 -13.72 -49.13 22.56
C GLU A 10 -12.80 -49.79 23.59
N GLY A 11 -13.13 -49.67 24.83
CA GLY A 11 -12.52 -50.33 25.98
C GLY A 11 -13.55 -50.68 27.01
N GLU A 12 -14.18 -51.84 26.80
CA GLU A 12 -14.95 -52.52 27.84
C GLU A 12 -13.96 -53.05 28.91
N SER A 13 -14.33 -52.87 30.17
CA SER A 13 -13.89 -53.75 31.24
C SER A 13 -14.99 -53.91 32.27
N GLU A 14 -15.65 -55.06 32.16
CA GLU A 14 -16.42 -55.66 33.22
C GLU A 14 -15.55 -55.97 34.41
N MET A 15 -16.00 -55.61 35.60
CA MET A 15 -15.61 -56.32 36.83
C MET A 15 -16.83 -56.36 37.75
N GLY A 16 -17.40 -57.55 37.79
CA GLY A 16 -18.42 -57.95 38.77
C GLY A 16 -17.82 -58.00 40.16
N GLY A 17 -18.47 -57.32 41.06
CA GLY A 17 -18.25 -57.42 42.51
C GLY A 17 -19.59 -57.50 43.18
N ALA A 18 -20.02 -58.75 43.46
CA ALA A 18 -21.18 -59.03 44.30
C ALA A 18 -20.88 -58.57 45.74
N LEU A 19 -21.56 -57.57 46.20
CA LEU A 19 -21.58 -57.19 47.63
C LEU A 19 -22.96 -57.38 48.21
N SER A 20 -22.95 -58.24 49.23
CA SER A 20 -24.02 -58.60 50.13
C SER A 20 -24.74 -57.40 50.70
N PHE A 21 -26.05 -57.32 50.44
CA PHE A 21 -26.92 -56.29 51.04
C PHE A 21 -27.39 -56.77 52.42
N HIS A 22 -26.94 -56.07 53.50
CA HIS A 22 -27.61 -56.07 54.76
C HIS A 22 -28.71 -54.99 54.78
N PRO A 23 -29.94 -55.31 55.10
CA PRO A 23 -30.98 -54.34 55.23
C PRO A 23 -30.86 -53.62 56.57
N LEU A 24 -30.30 -52.42 56.56
CA LEU A 24 -30.43 -51.48 57.66
C LEU A 24 -31.81 -50.78 57.55
N THR A 25 -32.73 -51.23 58.42
CA THR A 25 -33.98 -50.55 58.63
C THR A 25 -33.74 -49.20 59.32
N HIS A 26 -33.52 -48.17 58.47
CA HIS A 26 -33.61 -46.79 58.95
C HIS A 26 -35.06 -46.33 58.94
N SER A 27 -35.54 -46.09 60.13
CA SER A 27 -36.82 -45.41 60.42
C SER A 27 -36.79 -44.04 59.70
N PRO A 28 -37.75 -43.74 58.82
CA PRO A 28 -37.87 -42.44 58.20
C PRO A 28 -38.36 -41.43 59.25
N HIS A 29 -37.42 -40.68 59.85
CA HIS A 29 -37.83 -39.44 60.46
C HIS A 29 -38.18 -38.47 59.32
N PRO A 30 -39.43 -37.99 59.28
CA PRO A 30 -39.78 -36.95 58.30
C PRO A 30 -38.95 -35.73 58.67
N PRO A 31 -38.25 -35.14 57.68
CA PRO A 31 -37.59 -33.87 57.93
C PRO A 31 -38.67 -32.86 58.30
N LEU A 32 -38.56 -32.27 59.46
CA LEU A 32 -39.35 -31.12 59.85
C LEU A 32 -38.93 -29.94 58.93
N TYR A 33 -39.54 -29.90 57.74
CA TYR A 33 -39.52 -28.71 56.95
C TYR A 33 -40.27 -27.64 57.75
N SER A 34 -39.49 -26.80 58.42
CA SER A 34 -39.98 -25.57 58.97
C SER A 34 -40.42 -24.70 57.79
N ASP A 35 -41.75 -24.64 57.56
CA ASP A 35 -42.31 -23.68 56.57
C ASP A 35 -42.17 -22.26 57.11
N ARG A 36 -40.89 -21.78 57.05
CA ARG A 36 -40.61 -20.38 57.28
C ARG A 36 -40.84 -19.67 55.93
N GLY A 37 -42.02 -19.08 55.81
CA GLY A 37 -42.36 -18.21 54.71
C GLY A 37 -41.32 -17.05 54.63
N PHE A 38 -40.90 -16.72 53.43
CA PHE A 38 -40.05 -15.57 53.22
C PHE A 38 -40.69 -14.29 53.76
N THR A 39 -39.94 -13.52 54.50
CA THR A 39 -40.39 -12.20 54.94
C THR A 39 -40.37 -11.23 53.73
N LEU A 40 -41.31 -10.30 53.71
CA LEU A 40 -41.40 -9.28 52.68
C LEU A 40 -40.10 -8.48 52.59
N LEU A 41 -39.44 -8.26 53.72
CA LEU A 41 -38.12 -7.59 53.80
C LEU A 41 -37.03 -8.39 53.05
N GLU A 42 -36.98 -9.71 53.23
CA GLU A 42 -35.97 -10.59 52.60
C GLU A 42 -36.15 -10.60 51.09
N LEU A 43 -37.37 -10.59 50.58
CA LEU A 43 -37.68 -10.49 49.16
C LEU A 43 -37.20 -9.16 48.59
N VAL A 44 -37.47 -8.05 49.29
CA VAL A 44 -37.04 -6.72 48.83
C VAL A 44 -35.49 -6.61 48.80
N VAL A 45 -34.83 -7.12 49.83
CA VAL A 45 -33.35 -7.13 49.88
C VAL A 45 -32.75 -8.01 48.77
N ALA A 46 -33.36 -9.18 48.52
CA ALA A 46 -32.92 -10.06 47.45
C ALA A 46 -33.05 -9.39 46.07
N LEU A 47 -34.20 -8.75 45.81
CA LEU A 47 -34.41 -8.01 44.54
C LEU A 47 -33.42 -6.84 44.37
N LEU A 48 -33.14 -6.13 45.48
CA LEU A 48 -32.15 -5.03 45.44
C LEU A 48 -30.75 -5.55 45.10
N LEU A 49 -30.34 -6.66 45.71
CA LEU A 49 -29.02 -7.28 45.39
C LEU A 49 -28.98 -7.78 43.96
N VAL A 50 -30.03 -8.41 43.44
CA VAL A 50 -30.10 -8.85 42.04
C VAL A 50 -30.05 -7.67 41.09
N ALA A 51 -30.77 -6.57 41.37
CA ALA A 51 -30.74 -5.36 40.56
C ALA A 51 -29.32 -4.73 40.54
N LEU A 52 -28.64 -4.71 41.67
CA LEU A 52 -27.28 -4.19 41.80
C LEU A 52 -26.28 -5.04 41.00
N LEU A 53 -26.36 -6.38 41.13
CA LEU A 53 -25.54 -7.31 40.36
C LEU A 53 -25.80 -7.19 38.83
N ALA A 54 -27.06 -7.13 38.45
CA ALA A 54 -27.45 -6.95 37.04
C ALA A 54 -26.89 -5.63 36.49
N GLY A 55 -26.97 -4.54 37.27
CA GLY A 55 -26.40 -3.25 36.91
C GLY A 55 -24.89 -3.33 36.71
N MET A 56 -24.14 -4.00 37.59
CA MET A 56 -22.69 -4.19 37.43
C MET A 56 -22.35 -4.99 36.18
N ILE A 57 -23.05 -6.10 35.94
CA ILE A 57 -22.82 -6.94 34.74
C ILE A 57 -23.11 -6.14 33.48
N PHE A 58 -24.22 -5.38 33.46
CA PHE A 58 -24.55 -4.55 32.29
C PHE A 58 -23.47 -3.49 32.02
N THR A 59 -23.01 -2.79 33.07
CA THR A 59 -21.97 -1.76 32.93
C THR A 59 -20.65 -2.34 32.41
N THR A 60 -20.21 -3.46 32.95
CA THR A 60 -18.96 -4.11 32.50
C THR A 60 -19.08 -4.62 31.07
N SER A 61 -20.22 -5.24 30.72
CA SER A 61 -20.47 -5.73 29.36
C SER A 61 -20.48 -4.58 28.34
N TYR A 62 -21.15 -3.49 28.66
CA TYR A 62 -21.19 -2.31 27.80
C TYR A 62 -19.79 -1.69 27.59
N SER A 63 -19.02 -1.54 28.67
CA SER A 63 -17.64 -1.03 28.61
C SER A 63 -16.74 -1.91 27.75
N THR A 64 -16.88 -3.23 27.88
CA THR A 64 -16.09 -4.20 27.09
C THR A 64 -16.44 -4.11 25.61
N LEU A 65 -17.71 -4.00 25.26
CA LEU A 65 -18.16 -3.84 23.87
C LEU A 65 -17.67 -2.51 23.27
N ALA A 66 -17.76 -1.41 24.03
CA ALA A 66 -17.27 -0.11 23.60
C ALA A 66 -15.75 -0.14 23.33
N LEU A 67 -14.99 -0.76 24.24
CA LEU A 67 -13.54 -0.96 24.05
C LEU A 67 -13.24 -1.82 22.82
N GLY A 68 -13.95 -2.94 22.65
CA GLY A 68 -13.80 -3.80 21.49
C GLY A 68 -14.02 -3.07 20.17
N ASN A 69 -15.08 -2.27 20.08
CA ASN A 69 -15.37 -1.47 18.90
C ASN A 69 -14.27 -0.41 18.64
N SER A 70 -13.77 0.23 19.68
CA SER A 70 -12.66 1.19 19.57
C SER A 70 -11.39 0.54 19.03
N VAL A 71 -11.02 -0.62 19.55
CA VAL A 71 -9.83 -1.37 19.10
C VAL A 71 -9.98 -1.78 17.64
N VAL A 72 -11.12 -2.33 17.24
CA VAL A 72 -11.38 -2.73 15.85
C VAL A 72 -11.31 -1.53 14.91
N LYS A 73 -11.88 -0.38 15.31
CA LYS A 73 -11.80 0.85 14.52
C LYS A 73 -10.36 1.29 14.31
N THR A 74 -9.56 1.37 15.38
CA THR A 74 -8.15 1.77 15.29
C THR A 74 -7.33 0.79 14.44
N GLN A 75 -7.57 -0.52 14.57
CA GLN A 75 -6.92 -1.52 13.74
C GLN A 75 -7.27 -1.37 12.26
N ASN A 76 -8.52 -1.12 11.93
CA ASN A 76 -8.95 -0.91 10.54
C ASN A 76 -8.32 0.35 9.94
N GLU A 77 -8.22 1.43 10.70
CA GLU A 77 -7.56 2.67 10.27
C GLU A 77 -6.08 2.42 10.00
N GLU A 78 -5.38 1.75 10.91
CA GLU A 78 -3.96 1.41 10.75
C GLU A 78 -3.72 0.49 9.54
N MET A 79 -4.57 -0.54 9.35
CA MET A 79 -4.48 -1.41 8.19
C MET A 79 -4.73 -0.66 6.87
N LEU A 80 -5.63 0.33 6.86
CA LEU A 80 -5.87 1.17 5.69
C LEU A 80 -4.66 2.03 5.34
N HIS A 81 -4.03 2.65 6.35
CA HIS A 81 -2.82 3.42 6.16
C HIS A 81 -1.68 2.55 5.61
N GLN A 82 -1.47 1.37 6.20
CA GLN A 82 -0.45 0.44 5.73
C GLN A 82 -0.72 -0.02 4.29
N ALA A 83 -1.95 -0.40 3.98
CA ALA A 83 -2.34 -0.79 2.63
C ALA A 83 -2.12 0.33 1.59
N PHE A 84 -2.32 1.58 1.99
CA PHE A 84 -2.04 2.74 1.15
C PHE A 84 -0.54 2.88 0.84
N PHE A 85 0.34 2.76 1.84
CA PHE A 85 1.79 2.82 1.61
C PHE A 85 2.27 1.63 0.78
N ASP A 86 1.79 0.42 1.05
CA ASP A 86 2.12 -0.78 0.26
C ASP A 86 1.66 -0.64 -1.21
N PHE A 87 0.48 -0.06 -1.43
CA PHE A 87 -0.01 0.25 -2.76
C PHE A 87 0.91 1.22 -3.51
N LEU A 88 1.33 2.30 -2.86
CA LEU A 88 2.25 3.28 -3.46
C LEU A 88 3.64 2.66 -3.73
N GLU A 89 4.19 1.92 -2.78
CA GLU A 89 5.49 1.25 -2.94
C GLU A 89 5.48 0.27 -4.12
N ASN A 90 4.44 -0.56 -4.20
CA ASN A 90 4.27 -1.47 -5.32
C ASN A 90 4.10 -0.72 -6.65
N SER A 91 3.31 0.36 -6.65
CA SER A 91 3.08 1.17 -7.84
C SER A 91 4.36 1.81 -8.35
N PHE A 92 5.16 2.44 -7.49
CA PHE A 92 6.41 3.09 -7.89
C PHE A 92 7.50 2.10 -8.26
N SER A 93 7.60 0.96 -7.57
CA SER A 93 8.60 -0.07 -7.87
C SER A 93 8.37 -0.78 -9.21
N THR A 94 7.12 -0.80 -9.70
CA THR A 94 6.73 -1.51 -10.92
C THR A 94 6.54 -0.61 -12.14
N LEU A 95 6.81 0.68 -12.03
CA LEU A 95 6.64 1.64 -13.14
C LEU A 95 7.38 1.17 -14.41
N PRO A 96 6.72 1.16 -15.57
CA PRO A 96 7.37 0.94 -16.86
C PRO A 96 8.41 2.02 -17.19
N GLY A 97 9.44 1.69 -17.95
CA GLY A 97 10.47 2.65 -18.31
C GLY A 97 10.04 3.79 -19.25
N ASN A 98 8.84 3.67 -19.84
CA ASN A 98 8.21 4.71 -20.68
C ASN A 98 7.13 5.50 -19.92
N THR A 99 7.02 5.32 -18.61
CA THR A 99 6.09 6.09 -17.79
C THR A 99 6.46 7.56 -17.83
N ARG A 100 5.43 8.40 -18.01
CA ARG A 100 5.54 9.86 -17.83
C ARG A 100 4.91 10.23 -16.50
N MET A 101 5.58 11.09 -15.78
CA MET A 101 5.16 11.55 -14.46
C MET A 101 5.10 13.07 -14.44
N GLU A 102 4.03 13.60 -13.89
CA GLU A 102 3.84 15.01 -13.61
C GLU A 102 3.34 15.15 -12.16
N LEU A 103 3.99 16.01 -11.41
CA LEU A 103 3.56 16.40 -10.07
C LEU A 103 3.37 17.90 -10.06
N THR A 104 2.16 18.34 -9.75
CA THR A 104 1.82 19.75 -9.59
C THR A 104 1.37 20.00 -8.16
N THR A 105 1.96 20.99 -7.52
CA THR A 105 1.60 21.39 -6.16
C THR A 105 1.01 22.79 -6.16
N THR A 106 -0.16 22.95 -5.56
CA THR A 106 -0.86 24.23 -5.43
C THR A 106 -0.96 24.61 -3.96
N ASP A 107 -0.46 25.79 -3.61
CA ASP A 107 -0.63 26.33 -2.26
C ASP A 107 -2.05 26.87 -2.09
N SER A 108 -2.81 26.25 -1.19
CA SER A 108 -4.16 26.68 -0.79
C SER A 108 -4.16 27.52 0.48
N GLY A 109 -3.01 28.03 0.92
CA GLY A 109 -2.81 28.86 2.10
C GLY A 109 -2.82 28.12 3.43
N THR A 110 -3.55 27.00 3.53
CA THR A 110 -3.58 26.13 4.72
C THR A 110 -3.03 24.75 4.46
N HIS A 111 -3.06 24.32 3.20
CA HIS A 111 -2.59 22.99 2.76
C HIS A 111 -1.92 23.10 1.40
N TYR A 112 -0.95 22.27 1.16
CA TYR A 112 -0.43 22.01 -0.17
C TYR A 112 -1.33 20.96 -0.83
N LEU A 113 -2.00 21.34 -1.90
CA LEU A 113 -2.78 20.42 -2.71
C LEU A 113 -1.91 19.94 -3.85
N SER A 114 -1.82 18.63 -4.00
CA SER A 114 -0.95 18.01 -4.99
C SER A 114 -1.73 17.09 -5.93
N ASP A 115 -1.38 17.15 -7.21
CA ASP A 115 -1.86 16.26 -8.26
C ASP A 115 -0.68 15.50 -8.83
N LEU A 116 -0.58 14.23 -8.52
CA LEU A 116 0.41 13.32 -9.07
C LEU A 116 -0.21 12.53 -10.21
N THR A 117 0.22 12.80 -11.43
CA THR A 117 -0.24 12.11 -12.64
C THR A 117 0.82 11.15 -13.16
N LEU A 118 0.43 9.89 -13.38
CA LEU A 118 1.26 8.88 -14.01
C LEU A 118 0.57 8.42 -15.32
N GLN A 119 1.30 8.50 -16.42
CA GLN A 119 0.85 8.10 -17.76
C GLN A 119 1.71 6.98 -18.32
N ASN A 120 1.14 6.17 -19.21
CA ASN A 120 1.75 4.94 -19.74
C ASN A 120 1.96 3.86 -18.66
N VAL A 121 1.04 3.82 -17.69
CA VAL A 121 0.92 2.74 -16.72
C VAL A 121 -0.33 1.95 -17.08
N PRO A 122 -0.25 0.93 -17.97
CA PRO A 122 -1.42 0.20 -18.41
C PRO A 122 -1.98 -0.62 -17.25
N LEU A 123 -3.20 -0.28 -16.85
CA LEU A 123 -3.93 -0.95 -15.80
C LEU A 123 -5.31 -1.33 -16.33
N SER A 124 -5.58 -2.62 -16.47
CA SER A 124 -6.88 -3.13 -16.87
C SER A 124 -7.63 -3.69 -15.68
N PHE A 125 -8.88 -3.30 -15.52
CA PHE A 125 -9.76 -3.77 -14.46
C PHE A 125 -11.23 -3.65 -14.88
N THR A 126 -12.10 -4.35 -14.17
CA THR A 126 -13.54 -4.30 -14.40
C THR A 126 -14.16 -3.17 -13.59
N TRP A 127 -14.79 -2.22 -14.26
CA TRP A 127 -15.52 -1.11 -13.63
C TRP A 127 -16.92 -0.99 -14.22
N GLY A 128 -17.93 -0.98 -13.36
CA GLY A 128 -19.33 -0.93 -13.79
C GLY A 128 -19.78 -2.15 -14.60
N GLY A 129 -19.07 -3.30 -14.52
CA GLY A 129 -19.36 -4.51 -15.29
C GLY A 129 -18.67 -4.58 -16.66
N GLU A 130 -17.90 -3.57 -17.04
CA GLU A 130 -17.11 -3.51 -18.27
C GLU A 130 -15.62 -3.59 -17.97
N GLU A 131 -14.86 -4.29 -18.82
CA GLU A 131 -13.41 -4.27 -18.76
C GLU A 131 -12.91 -2.98 -19.40
N ARG A 132 -12.17 -2.19 -18.62
CA ARG A 132 -11.59 -0.92 -19.04
C ARG A 132 -10.10 -0.89 -18.78
N THR A 133 -9.38 -0.19 -19.64
CA THR A 133 -7.93 0.00 -19.51
C THR A 133 -7.63 1.47 -19.27
N ALA A 134 -7.05 1.77 -18.12
CA ALA A 134 -6.54 3.10 -17.84
C ALA A 134 -5.15 3.28 -18.47
N LYS A 135 -4.96 4.38 -19.20
CA LYS A 135 -3.65 4.81 -19.74
C LYS A 135 -2.97 5.82 -18.84
N ALA A 136 -3.76 6.55 -18.07
CA ALA A 136 -3.25 7.49 -17.07
C ALA A 136 -4.04 7.35 -15.78
N ILE A 137 -3.33 7.58 -14.68
CA ILE A 137 -3.89 7.63 -13.32
C ILE A 137 -3.46 8.95 -12.68
N ARG A 138 -4.33 9.53 -11.88
CA ARG A 138 -4.05 10.75 -11.13
C ARG A 138 -4.39 10.53 -9.67
N LEU A 139 -3.44 10.79 -8.79
CA LEU A 139 -3.63 10.84 -7.35
C LEU A 139 -3.73 12.30 -6.95
N SER A 140 -4.93 12.72 -6.56
CA SER A 140 -5.25 14.12 -6.23
C SER A 140 -5.57 14.28 -4.75
N THR A 141 -5.19 15.42 -4.20
CA THR A 141 -5.59 15.85 -2.86
C THR A 141 -6.77 16.80 -2.96
N VAL A 142 -7.89 16.44 -2.33
CA VAL A 142 -9.14 17.22 -2.37
C VAL A 142 -9.46 17.79 -1.00
N LYS A 143 -9.52 19.12 -0.89
CA LYS A 143 -9.82 19.80 0.38
C LYS A 143 -11.29 19.68 0.74
N LYS A 144 -11.55 19.24 1.97
CA LYS A 144 -12.89 19.21 2.57
C LYS A 144 -13.25 20.53 3.25
N ARG A 145 -14.55 20.73 3.48
CA ARG A 145 -15.05 21.84 4.28
C ARG A 145 -14.63 21.76 5.76
N SER A 146 -14.34 20.57 6.25
CA SER A 146 -13.83 20.32 7.61
C SER A 146 -12.40 20.79 7.82
N GLY A 147 -11.67 21.15 6.76
CA GLY A 147 -10.26 21.50 6.82
C GLY A 147 -9.32 20.30 6.64
N PHE A 148 -9.83 19.09 6.52
CA PHE A 148 -9.07 17.90 6.17
C PHE A 148 -8.97 17.72 4.65
N ILE A 149 -8.16 16.75 4.23
CA ILE A 149 -7.90 16.41 2.84
C ILE A 149 -8.37 14.97 2.59
N ASP A 150 -9.02 14.73 1.46
CA ASP A 150 -9.24 13.38 0.92
C ASP A 150 -8.21 13.11 -0.18
N ILE A 151 -7.73 11.88 -0.22
CA ILE A 151 -6.83 11.40 -1.27
C ILE A 151 -7.65 10.58 -2.26
N VAL A 152 -7.75 11.08 -3.47
CA VAL A 152 -8.58 10.52 -4.54
C VAL A 152 -7.70 10.00 -5.66
N LEU A 153 -7.95 8.78 -6.10
CA LEU A 153 -7.32 8.17 -7.26
C LEU A 153 -8.31 8.14 -8.42
N SER A 154 -7.96 8.84 -9.49
CA SER A 154 -8.78 8.96 -10.70
C SER A 154 -8.12 8.22 -11.87
N TYR A 155 -8.93 7.51 -12.68
CA TYR A 155 -8.48 6.70 -13.81
C TYR A 155 -8.99 7.29 -15.13
N TYR A 156 -8.09 7.37 -16.11
CA TYR A 156 -8.37 7.96 -17.43
C TYR A 156 -8.07 6.96 -18.54
N GLU A 157 -8.99 6.85 -19.53
CA GLU A 157 -8.81 5.99 -20.70
C GLU A 157 -7.81 6.57 -21.71
N LYS A 158 -7.62 7.87 -21.67
CA LYS A 158 -6.73 8.60 -22.58
C LYS A 158 -5.53 9.19 -21.83
N GLU A 159 -4.58 9.61 -22.62
CA GLU A 159 -3.42 10.35 -22.14
C GLU A 159 -3.82 11.76 -21.73
N ILE A 160 -3.44 12.19 -20.53
CA ILE A 160 -3.75 13.51 -19.96
C ILE A 160 -2.54 14.44 -19.93
N ILE A 161 -1.31 13.92 -19.90
CA ILE A 161 -0.08 14.71 -20.00
C ILE A 161 0.15 15.03 -21.49
N LYS A 162 -0.02 16.30 -21.87
CA LYS A 162 0.18 16.74 -23.26
C LYS A 162 1.67 16.91 -23.59
N GLU A 163 2.09 16.43 -24.76
CA GLU A 163 3.41 16.73 -25.29
C GLU A 163 3.55 18.24 -25.58
N GLY A 164 4.48 18.90 -24.95
CA GLY A 164 4.83 20.30 -25.22
C GLY A 164 4.33 21.33 -24.20
N SER A 165 3.72 20.91 -23.10
CA SER A 165 3.31 21.85 -22.03
C SER A 165 4.47 22.31 -21.12
N SER A 166 5.72 21.96 -21.44
CA SER A 166 6.93 22.39 -20.71
C SER A 166 7.18 23.90 -20.86
N ARG A 167 6.28 24.73 -20.33
CA ARG A 167 6.52 26.14 -20.10
C ARG A 167 6.66 26.37 -18.61
N PRO A 168 7.84 26.75 -18.12
CA PRO A 168 7.99 27.10 -16.70
C PRO A 168 7.05 28.27 -16.39
N GLY A 169 6.10 28.05 -15.48
CA GLY A 169 5.12 29.06 -15.06
C GLY A 169 3.76 29.04 -15.79
N GLY A 170 3.50 28.09 -16.67
CA GLY A 170 2.17 27.82 -17.19
C GLY A 170 1.38 27.03 -16.18
N THR A 171 0.20 27.54 -15.77
CA THR A 171 -0.83 26.72 -15.11
C THR A 171 -0.99 25.44 -15.90
N ALA A 172 -0.74 24.31 -15.24
CA ALA A 172 -0.94 22.99 -15.84
C ALA A 172 -2.30 23.00 -16.54
N SER A 173 -2.26 22.85 -17.86
CA SER A 173 -3.50 22.74 -18.61
C SER A 173 -4.06 21.36 -18.30
N THR A 174 -4.81 21.28 -17.20
CA THR A 174 -5.69 20.17 -16.89
C THR A 174 -6.49 19.91 -18.15
N SER A 175 -6.23 18.79 -18.82
CA SER A 175 -7.11 18.37 -19.88
C SER A 175 -8.49 18.22 -19.23
N ASP A 176 -9.53 18.84 -19.82
CA ASP A 176 -10.93 18.72 -19.39
C ASP A 176 -11.47 17.27 -19.57
N GLU A 177 -10.60 16.28 -19.47
CA GLU A 177 -10.96 14.89 -19.61
C GLU A 177 -11.50 14.37 -18.29
N GLU A 178 -12.75 13.91 -18.35
CA GLU A 178 -13.45 13.35 -17.21
C GLU A 178 -12.92 11.93 -16.91
N PRO A 179 -12.57 11.62 -15.66
CA PRO A 179 -12.14 10.27 -15.29
C PRO A 179 -13.30 9.29 -15.41
N PHE A 180 -13.04 8.10 -15.92
CA PHE A 180 -14.08 7.07 -16.01
C PHE A 180 -14.32 6.35 -14.68
N ALA A 181 -13.39 6.44 -13.75
CA ALA A 181 -13.50 5.89 -12.41
C ALA A 181 -12.72 6.74 -11.39
N GLU A 182 -13.31 6.91 -10.21
CA GLU A 182 -12.67 7.58 -9.08
C GLU A 182 -12.84 6.76 -7.81
N ILE A 183 -11.78 6.67 -7.02
CA ILE A 183 -11.74 5.94 -5.76
C ILE A 183 -11.11 6.83 -4.70
N VAL A 184 -11.80 7.02 -3.59
CA VAL A 184 -11.23 7.68 -2.42
C VAL A 184 -10.40 6.65 -1.67
N LEU A 185 -9.08 6.84 -1.63
CA LEU A 185 -8.15 5.95 -0.95
C LEU A 185 -8.07 6.23 0.54
N LEU A 186 -7.98 7.52 0.90
CA LEU A 186 -7.90 7.97 2.29
C LEU A 186 -8.82 9.16 2.52
N THR A 187 -9.41 9.23 3.69
CA THR A 187 -10.24 10.35 4.14
C THR A 187 -9.65 10.95 5.41
N ASP A 188 -9.97 12.22 5.66
CA ASP A 188 -9.63 12.92 6.90
C ASP A 188 -8.11 12.98 7.19
N VAL A 189 -7.32 13.17 6.12
CA VAL A 189 -5.87 13.42 6.19
C VAL A 189 -5.65 14.87 6.60
N ALA A 190 -4.86 15.10 7.66
CA ALA A 190 -4.59 16.45 8.18
C ALA A 190 -3.52 17.18 7.37
N TYR A 191 -2.52 16.44 6.89
CA TYR A 191 -1.40 16.97 6.13
C TYR A 191 -0.94 15.96 5.10
N PHE A 192 -0.63 16.41 3.87
CA PHE A 192 -0.17 15.55 2.78
C PHE A 192 0.70 16.35 1.82
N GLU A 193 1.95 15.98 1.68
CA GLU A 193 2.94 16.70 0.86
C GLU A 193 3.85 15.71 0.15
N TRP A 194 4.02 15.93 -1.16
CA TRP A 194 4.99 15.24 -1.96
C TRP A 194 6.28 16.03 -2.13
N ARG A 195 7.40 15.35 -2.07
CA ARG A 195 8.71 15.85 -2.49
C ARG A 195 9.37 14.86 -3.41
N VAL A 196 9.99 15.36 -4.46
CA VAL A 196 10.68 14.54 -5.49
C VAL A 196 12.15 14.86 -5.45
N LEU A 197 12.99 13.82 -5.47
CA LEU A 197 14.45 13.97 -5.59
C LEU A 197 14.85 13.84 -7.06
N ASP A 198 15.40 14.91 -7.63
CA ASP A 198 16.01 14.85 -8.96
C ASP A 198 17.37 14.15 -8.88
N GLY A 199 17.50 13.00 -9.55
CA GLY A 199 18.75 12.22 -9.59
C GLY A 199 19.92 12.90 -10.32
N ARG A 200 19.72 14.07 -10.97
CA ARG A 200 20.79 14.82 -11.62
C ARG A 200 21.34 15.95 -10.75
N THR A 201 20.43 16.71 -10.14
CA THR A 201 20.80 17.85 -9.27
C THR A 201 20.99 17.46 -7.82
N MET A 202 20.43 16.30 -7.43
CA MET A 202 20.34 15.81 -6.05
C MET A 202 19.61 16.81 -5.13
N GLU A 203 18.66 17.54 -5.70
CA GLU A 203 17.82 18.51 -5.00
C GLU A 203 16.38 18.02 -4.91
N TYR A 204 15.72 18.31 -3.79
CA TYR A 204 14.28 18.07 -3.62
C TYR A 204 13.47 19.17 -4.27
N GLN A 205 12.42 18.78 -5.00
CA GLN A 205 11.47 19.65 -5.66
C GLN A 205 10.06 19.29 -5.24
N TYR A 206 9.15 20.27 -5.26
CA TYR A 206 7.74 20.08 -4.94
C TYR A 206 6.88 19.87 -6.19
N ASP A 207 7.41 20.23 -7.34
CA ASP A 207 6.79 20.04 -8.66
C ASP A 207 7.70 19.21 -9.54
N TRP A 208 7.11 18.43 -10.46
CA TRP A 208 7.85 17.65 -11.43
C TRP A 208 7.14 17.65 -12.77
N ASP A 209 7.71 18.31 -13.76
CA ASP A 209 7.17 18.46 -15.11
C ASP A 209 8.14 17.99 -16.22
N LEU A 210 9.15 17.19 -15.87
CA LEU A 210 10.20 16.75 -16.79
C LEU A 210 9.72 15.55 -17.62
N PRO A 211 9.30 15.77 -18.90
CA PRO A 211 8.81 14.71 -19.74
C PRO A 211 9.91 13.68 -20.05
N GLY A 212 9.56 12.41 -19.94
CA GLY A 212 10.47 11.31 -20.26
C GLY A 212 11.56 11.05 -19.22
N ARG A 213 11.52 11.71 -18.07
CA ARG A 213 12.37 11.46 -16.91
C ARG A 213 11.53 11.15 -15.70
N LEU A 214 11.90 10.09 -15.01
CA LEU A 214 11.37 9.80 -13.67
C LEU A 214 12.34 10.34 -12.62
N PRO A 215 11.86 10.80 -11.47
CA PRO A 215 12.71 11.18 -10.36
C PRO A 215 13.40 9.94 -9.78
N LEU A 216 14.47 10.14 -9.03
CA LEU A 216 15.18 9.07 -8.36
C LEU A 216 14.36 8.51 -7.18
N GLN A 217 13.66 9.41 -6.50
CA GLN A 217 12.96 9.12 -5.26
C GLN A 217 11.76 10.04 -5.11
N MET A 218 10.69 9.48 -4.58
CA MET A 218 9.52 10.21 -4.10
C MET A 218 9.48 10.15 -2.58
N GLU A 219 9.27 11.25 -1.93
CA GLU A 219 9.07 11.35 -0.49
C GLU A 219 7.66 11.85 -0.21
N LEU A 220 6.94 11.13 0.63
CA LEU A 220 5.63 11.52 1.12
C LEU A 220 5.74 11.88 2.59
N ILE A 221 5.24 13.06 2.93
CA ILE A 221 5.09 13.52 4.30
C ILE A 221 3.59 13.67 4.54
N CYS A 222 3.05 12.96 5.51
CA CYS A 222 1.62 13.00 5.81
C CYS A 222 1.34 12.87 7.31
N ALA A 223 0.16 13.34 7.71
CA ALA A 223 -0.36 13.18 9.07
C ALA A 223 -1.85 12.82 8.99
N PHE A 224 -2.26 11.84 9.78
CA PHE A 224 -3.64 11.36 9.82
C PHE A 224 -4.36 11.83 11.08
N GLY A 225 -5.60 12.33 10.91
CA GLY A 225 -6.40 12.83 12.02
C GLY A 225 -5.84 14.10 12.68
N VAL A 226 -6.47 14.53 13.78
CA VAL A 226 -6.12 15.80 14.48
C VAL A 226 -4.83 15.65 15.29
N ASP A 227 -4.63 14.50 15.91
CA ASP A 227 -3.53 14.22 16.84
C ASP A 227 -2.45 13.31 16.23
N GLY A 228 -2.57 13.01 14.92
CA GLY A 228 -1.63 12.13 14.20
C GLY A 228 -0.25 12.76 14.10
N GLY A 229 0.78 11.96 14.44
CA GLY A 229 2.15 12.36 14.20
C GLY A 229 2.47 12.44 12.72
N GLU A 230 3.46 13.25 12.36
CA GLU A 230 4.01 13.30 11.00
C GLU A 230 4.68 11.97 10.66
N ILE A 231 4.25 11.36 9.57
CA ILE A 231 4.82 10.15 8.99
C ILE A 231 5.56 10.54 7.74
N ARG A 232 6.79 10.09 7.62
CA ARG A 232 7.64 10.33 6.45
C ARG A 232 7.96 8.99 5.81
N HIS A 233 7.60 8.83 4.55
CA HIS A 233 7.85 7.60 3.78
C HIS A 233 8.56 7.93 2.47
N VAL A 234 9.53 7.07 2.13
CA VAL A 234 10.41 7.28 0.96
C VAL A 234 10.23 6.11 -0.01
N PHE A 235 9.88 6.44 -1.24
CA PHE A 235 9.70 5.48 -2.33
C PHE A 235 10.85 5.62 -3.33
N TRP A 236 11.53 4.52 -3.63
CA TRP A 236 12.57 4.49 -4.65
C TRP A 236 11.96 4.13 -6.00
N ILE A 237 12.26 4.91 -7.02
CA ILE A 237 11.86 4.64 -8.39
C ILE A 237 13.04 4.00 -9.11
N PRO A 238 12.97 2.70 -9.45
CA PRO A 238 14.09 2.02 -10.12
C PRO A 238 14.30 2.62 -11.51
N PRO A 239 15.55 2.98 -11.88
CA PRO A 239 15.86 3.48 -13.20
C PRO A 239 15.66 2.37 -14.23
N ARG A 240 14.59 2.44 -15.02
CA ARG A 240 14.31 1.50 -16.12
C ARG A 240 14.56 2.19 -17.45
N GLN A 241 15.17 1.45 -18.38
CA GLN A 241 15.34 1.96 -19.74
C GLN A 241 13.98 1.99 -20.45
N ASN A 242 13.74 3.08 -21.19
CA ASN A 242 12.58 3.18 -22.05
C ASN A 242 12.69 2.12 -23.18
N PRO A 243 11.75 1.16 -23.27
CA PRO A 243 11.80 0.09 -24.25
C PRO A 243 11.81 0.60 -25.71
N GLU A 244 11.17 1.74 -25.99
CA GLU A 244 11.17 2.34 -27.33
C GLU A 244 12.55 2.82 -27.75
N VAL A 245 13.28 3.47 -26.82
CA VAL A 245 14.65 3.94 -27.07
C VAL A 245 15.56 2.74 -27.28
N PHE A 246 15.42 1.70 -26.48
CA PHE A 246 16.20 0.47 -26.60
C PHE A 246 15.94 -0.23 -27.93
N MET A 247 14.68 -0.39 -28.34
CA MET A 247 14.32 -0.98 -29.64
C MET A 247 14.85 -0.15 -30.81
N ARG A 248 14.83 1.18 -30.73
CA ARG A 248 15.38 2.06 -31.76
C ARG A 248 16.90 1.93 -31.88
N GLN A 249 17.60 1.80 -30.75
CA GLN A 249 19.06 1.53 -30.74
C GLN A 249 19.40 0.19 -31.36
N LEU A 250 18.63 -0.86 -31.05
CA LEU A 250 18.80 -2.19 -31.67
C LEU A 250 18.58 -2.15 -33.19
N GLN A 251 17.57 -1.44 -33.67
CA GLN A 251 17.37 -1.28 -35.11
C GLN A 251 18.48 -0.51 -35.80
N GLN A 252 19.01 0.53 -35.17
CA GLN A 252 20.15 1.27 -35.71
C GLN A 252 21.42 0.43 -35.74
N SER A 253 21.71 -0.35 -34.70
CA SER A 253 22.88 -1.23 -34.67
C SER A 253 22.78 -2.37 -35.69
N SER A 254 21.59 -2.92 -35.94
CA SER A 254 21.35 -3.96 -36.94
C SER A 254 21.46 -3.44 -38.37
N SER A 255 21.11 -2.16 -38.61
CA SER A 255 21.27 -1.54 -39.93
C SER A 255 22.70 -1.16 -40.26
N GLN A 256 23.56 -0.94 -39.27
CA GLN A 256 24.99 -0.64 -39.48
C GLN A 256 25.86 -1.89 -39.64
N GLY A 257 25.41 -3.06 -39.21
CA GLY A 257 26.11 -4.35 -39.35
C GLY A 257 25.91 -5.07 -40.68
N GLY A 258 25.00 -4.59 -41.56
CA GLY A 258 24.62 -5.24 -42.84
C GLY A 258 25.35 -4.71 -44.09
N GLY A 259 26.31 -3.83 -43.97
CA GLY A 259 26.91 -3.14 -45.11
C GLY A 259 28.35 -3.47 -45.45
N GLN A 260 28.93 -4.63 -45.06
CA GLN A 260 30.28 -4.98 -45.51
C GLN A 260 30.44 -6.49 -45.74
N GLY A 261 29.86 -6.94 -46.84
CA GLY A 261 29.99 -8.31 -47.32
C GLY A 261 29.68 -8.39 -48.81
N GLY A 262 30.59 -7.98 -49.69
CA GLY A 262 30.43 -8.27 -51.10
C GLY A 262 31.32 -7.43 -52.01
N ALA A 263 32.54 -7.88 -52.29
CA ALA A 263 33.09 -8.01 -53.64
C ALA A 263 34.54 -8.44 -53.61
N ALA A 264 34.70 -9.56 -54.08
CA ALA A 264 35.80 -10.33 -54.64
C ALA A 264 37.02 -9.60 -55.25
N GLY A 265 38.18 -10.20 -55.09
CA GLY A 265 39.18 -10.38 -56.15
C GLY A 265 40.27 -9.35 -56.19
N GLY A 266 41.49 -9.72 -55.84
CA GLY A 266 42.68 -8.99 -56.23
C GLY A 266 43.87 -9.35 -55.35
N THR A 267 44.62 -10.33 -55.78
CA THR A 267 46.07 -10.64 -55.69
C THR A 267 46.95 -10.03 -54.59
N PRO A 268 47.89 -10.82 -54.03
CA PRO A 268 48.67 -10.45 -52.85
C PRO A 268 49.98 -9.67 -53.24
N GLU A 269 50.18 -8.64 -52.54
CA GLU A 269 51.51 -7.97 -52.50
C GLU A 269 51.94 -7.71 -51.06
N LYS A 270 53.08 -8.23 -50.69
CA LYS A 270 53.82 -8.12 -49.44
C LYS A 270 54.93 -7.11 -49.67
N PRO A 271 55.70 -6.60 -48.69
CA PRO A 271 55.48 -6.34 -47.24
C PRO A 271 56.04 -4.98 -46.79
N GLY A 272 55.85 -4.66 -45.53
CA GLY A 272 56.74 -3.76 -44.81
C GLY A 272 56.05 -2.60 -44.08
N GLY A 273 56.30 -2.48 -42.79
CA GLY A 273 56.02 -1.25 -42.05
C GLY A 273 55.53 -1.54 -40.62
N GLU A 274 56.44 -1.74 -39.77
CA GLU A 274 56.60 -1.35 -38.36
C GLU A 274 55.37 -0.92 -37.56
N GLY A 275 55.27 -1.59 -36.39
CA GLY A 275 54.34 -1.50 -35.33
C GLY A 275 54.17 -0.10 -34.69
N GLU A 276 52.93 0.18 -34.48
CA GLU A 276 52.54 1.11 -33.42
C GLU A 276 51.68 0.36 -32.41
N THR A 277 52.25 0.19 -31.23
CA THR A 277 51.58 -0.32 -30.06
C THR A 277 50.55 0.69 -29.58
N PRO A 278 49.32 0.29 -29.21
CA PRO A 278 48.33 1.20 -28.64
C PRO A 278 48.80 1.65 -27.26
N VAL A 279 48.90 2.94 -27.08
CA VAL A 279 49.16 3.61 -25.79
C VAL A 279 47.96 3.45 -24.90
N VAL A 280 48.14 2.70 -23.83
CA VAL A 280 47.17 2.60 -22.74
C VAL A 280 47.22 3.90 -21.94
N PRO A 281 46.11 4.63 -21.71
CA PRO A 281 46.11 5.82 -20.86
C PRO A 281 46.41 5.44 -19.42
N VAL A 282 47.47 5.98 -18.87
CA VAL A 282 47.85 5.87 -17.45
C VAL A 282 46.92 6.73 -16.63
N VAL A 283 46.14 6.09 -15.75
CA VAL A 283 45.32 6.76 -14.75
C VAL A 283 46.25 7.27 -13.63
N PRO A 284 46.22 8.56 -13.27
CA PRO A 284 47.01 9.06 -12.16
C PRO A 284 46.49 8.55 -10.80
N PRO A 285 47.38 8.33 -9.82
CA PRO A 285 46.99 7.84 -8.51
C PRO A 285 46.16 8.89 -7.74
N THR A 286 45.02 8.47 -7.24
CA THR A 286 44.18 9.24 -6.30
C THR A 286 44.88 9.32 -4.94
N ASN A 287 45.13 10.54 -4.50
CA ASN A 287 45.63 10.82 -3.14
C ASN A 287 44.55 10.49 -2.09
N PRO A 288 44.94 9.89 -0.95
CA PRO A 288 44.00 9.72 0.15
C PRO A 288 43.70 11.06 0.86
N PRO A 289 42.52 11.21 1.47
CA PRO A 289 42.16 12.43 2.21
C PRO A 289 43.01 12.57 3.48
N PRO A 290 43.29 13.82 3.89
CA PRO A 290 44.07 14.11 5.11
C PRO A 290 43.29 13.77 6.39
N PRO A 291 43.98 13.62 7.52
CA PRO A 291 43.43 13.16 8.83
C PRO A 291 42.46 14.12 9.49
#